data_c5326fba4c71aa754f319ba8c8a1f7fe
#
_entry.id   c5326fba4c71aa754f319ba8c8a1f7fe
#
_cell.length_a   1.000
_cell.length_b   1.000
_cell.length_c   1.000
_cell.angle_alpha   90.00
_cell.angle_beta   90.00
_cell.angle_gamma   90.00
#
_symmetry.space_group_name_H-M   'P 1'
#
loop_
_entity.id
_entity.type
_entity.pdbx_description
1 polymer ?
#
loop_
_entity_poly.entity_id
_entity_poly.type
_entity_poly.pdbx_seq_one_letter_code
_entity_poly.pdbx_strand_id
1 'polypeptide(L)'
;SVSHSDQLASDFGRSVRDVVNDQDYQSIFEGVKLRSDVRAAGKWQTNKNGVYVAAGVRTQIAGRGAHVALLDDVMSEEDAFSEAGRRYIKEWYPAGLRTRLMPNGSIVIINTRYHEDDICGWLLSSQGDGTDRAMNWEVIRIPAWVDEDSSELLKLPVGSSYFPEWKPDTILKNDEEEIKASNGSRYWESLYMQNPVPDTGGIIKKKWIQWWDYDEPPECSYIIQTSVSYTHLRA
;
A
#
# COMPACT_ATOMS: atom_id res chain seq x y z
N SER A 1 8.81 -9.53 9.06
CA SER A 1 8.48 -8.43 8.15
C SER A 1 9.21 -8.58 6.83
N VAL A 2 8.66 -7.96 5.81
CA VAL A 2 9.27 -7.94 4.46
C VAL A 2 9.22 -6.51 3.94
N SER A 3 10.31 -6.04 3.33
CA SER A 3 10.41 -4.74 2.66
C SER A 3 11.03 -4.92 1.27
N HIS A 4 11.13 -3.84 0.49
CA HIS A 4 11.76 -3.92 -0.85
C HIS A 4 13.24 -4.32 -0.80
N SER A 5 13.94 -4.05 0.32
CA SER A 5 15.35 -4.42 0.51
C SER A 5 15.62 -5.11 1.85
N ASP A 6 16.66 -5.97 1.89
CA ASP A 6 17.11 -6.63 3.11
C ASP A 6 17.63 -5.64 4.15
N GLN A 7 18.26 -4.55 3.71
CA GLN A 7 18.80 -3.53 4.61
C GLN A 7 17.65 -2.85 5.36
N LEU A 8 16.64 -2.37 4.67
CA LEU A 8 15.49 -1.71 5.29
C LEU A 8 14.75 -2.68 6.23
N ALA A 9 14.48 -3.91 5.78
CA ALA A 9 13.87 -4.93 6.62
C ALA A 9 14.66 -5.20 7.90
N SER A 10 16.00 -5.27 7.80
CA SER A 10 16.89 -5.48 8.96
C SER A 10 16.91 -4.28 9.91
N ASP A 11 16.80 -3.07 9.41
CA ASP A 11 16.74 -1.86 10.23
C ASP A 11 15.43 -1.82 11.04
N PHE A 12 14.31 -2.17 10.43
CA PHE A 12 13.04 -2.39 11.17
C PHE A 12 13.18 -3.51 12.19
N GLY A 13 13.78 -4.63 11.80
CA GLY A 13 14.01 -5.76 12.72
C GLY A 13 14.84 -5.38 13.95
N ARG A 14 15.83 -4.48 13.77
CA ARG A 14 16.61 -3.92 14.87
C ARG A 14 15.76 -3.04 15.77
N SER A 15 14.99 -2.13 15.19
CA SER A 15 14.12 -1.21 15.94
C SER A 15 13.08 -1.96 16.77
N VAL A 16 12.40 -2.96 16.19
CA VAL A 16 11.43 -3.79 16.93
C VAL A 16 12.12 -4.59 18.03
N ARG A 17 13.30 -5.15 17.77
CA ARG A 17 14.10 -5.85 18.80
C ARG A 17 14.44 -4.95 19.97
N ASP A 18 14.81 -3.71 19.69
CA ASP A 18 15.21 -2.75 20.71
C ASP A 18 13.99 -2.34 21.57
N VAL A 19 12.80 -2.19 20.94
CA VAL A 19 11.53 -2.00 21.67
C VAL A 19 11.23 -3.20 22.58
N VAL A 20 11.37 -4.43 22.11
CA VAL A 20 11.14 -5.63 22.94
C VAL A 20 12.11 -5.71 24.13
N ASN A 21 13.29 -5.11 24.00
CA ASN A 21 14.30 -5.05 25.06
C ASN A 21 14.15 -3.84 25.98
N ASP A 22 13.23 -2.93 25.69
CA ASP A 22 12.98 -1.73 26.47
C ASP A 22 12.25 -2.05 27.80
N GLN A 23 12.48 -1.21 28.82
CA GLN A 23 11.89 -1.38 30.14
C GLN A 23 10.37 -1.19 30.13
N ASP A 24 9.84 -0.27 29.34
CA ASP A 24 8.41 -0.01 29.25
C ASP A 24 7.70 -1.22 28.62
N TYR A 25 8.27 -1.78 27.54
CA TYR A 25 7.76 -3.02 26.96
C TYR A 25 7.76 -4.16 27.97
N GLN A 26 8.85 -4.33 28.73
CA GLN A 26 9.00 -5.39 29.73
C GLN A 26 8.06 -5.21 30.91
N SER A 27 7.66 -3.98 31.23
CA SER A 27 6.65 -3.71 32.27
C SER A 27 5.24 -4.12 31.87
N ILE A 28 4.93 -4.04 30.56
CA ILE A 28 3.62 -4.42 30.00
C ILE A 28 3.56 -5.94 29.76
N PHE A 29 4.62 -6.50 29.20
CA PHE A 29 4.73 -7.92 28.84
C PHE A 29 5.72 -8.64 29.76
N GLU A 30 5.33 -8.79 31.02
CA GLU A 30 6.17 -9.39 32.05
C GLU A 30 6.72 -10.77 31.66
N GLY A 31 8.04 -10.93 31.84
CA GLY A 31 8.72 -12.19 31.57
C GLY A 31 8.99 -12.48 30.09
N VAL A 32 8.66 -11.59 29.16
CA VAL A 32 9.07 -11.70 27.75
C VAL A 32 10.46 -11.08 27.61
N LYS A 33 11.45 -11.86 27.20
CA LYS A 33 12.85 -11.41 27.02
C LYS A 33 13.43 -11.94 25.72
N LEU A 34 14.36 -11.21 25.17
CA LEU A 34 15.15 -11.70 24.03
C LEU A 34 16.06 -12.86 24.44
N ARG A 35 16.14 -13.86 23.61
CA ARG A 35 17.13 -14.93 23.76
C ARG A 35 18.52 -14.39 23.47
N SER A 36 19.52 -14.82 24.26
CA SER A 36 20.90 -14.37 24.10
C SER A 36 21.60 -14.95 22.88
N ASP A 37 21.17 -16.14 22.42
CA ASP A 37 21.78 -16.91 21.34
C ASP A 37 21.22 -16.59 19.95
N VAL A 38 20.07 -15.88 19.84
CA VAL A 38 19.42 -15.51 18.56
C VAL A 38 18.97 -14.05 18.61
N ARG A 39 19.87 -13.10 18.31
CA ARG A 39 19.66 -11.66 18.45
C ARG A 39 20.13 -10.83 17.25
N ALA A 40 20.29 -11.42 16.08
CA ALA A 40 20.68 -10.67 14.88
C ALA A 40 19.54 -9.70 14.44
N ALA A 41 19.89 -8.58 13.80
CA ALA A 41 18.92 -7.58 13.34
C ALA A 41 17.82 -8.21 12.45
N GLY A 42 18.22 -9.05 11.52
CA GLY A 42 17.27 -9.72 10.60
C GLY A 42 16.58 -10.96 11.18
N LYS A 43 17.01 -11.45 12.36
CA LYS A 43 16.38 -12.62 13.01
C LYS A 43 16.66 -12.64 14.49
N TRP A 44 15.63 -12.61 15.29
CA TRP A 44 15.72 -12.75 16.74
C TRP A 44 14.56 -13.55 17.32
N GLN A 45 14.71 -14.00 18.53
CA GLN A 45 13.72 -14.82 19.22
C GLN A 45 13.52 -14.35 20.66
N THR A 46 12.34 -14.61 21.19
CA THR A 46 12.04 -14.44 22.61
C THR A 46 12.14 -15.77 23.36
N ASN A 47 12.28 -15.70 24.67
CA ASN A 47 12.24 -16.87 25.59
C ASN A 47 10.87 -17.55 25.63
N LYS A 48 9.85 -16.96 25.03
CA LYS A 48 8.49 -17.52 24.87
C LYS A 48 8.27 -18.13 23.48
N ASN A 49 9.34 -18.44 22.76
CA ASN A 49 9.33 -19.02 21.41
C ASN A 49 8.76 -18.09 20.33
N GLY A 50 8.60 -16.80 20.59
CA GLY A 50 8.33 -15.81 19.55
C GLY A 50 9.53 -15.69 18.63
N VAL A 51 9.29 -15.65 17.32
CA VAL A 51 10.34 -15.54 16.29
C VAL A 51 10.01 -14.36 15.40
N TYR A 52 10.97 -13.46 15.26
CA TYR A 52 10.92 -12.38 14.26
C TYR A 52 11.92 -12.67 13.15
N VAL A 53 11.49 -12.45 11.92
CA VAL A 53 12.32 -12.58 10.72
C VAL A 53 12.09 -11.36 9.84
N ALA A 54 13.17 -10.70 9.45
CA ALA A 54 13.18 -9.62 8.49
C ALA A 54 13.86 -10.10 7.19
N ALA A 55 13.28 -9.75 6.04
CA ALA A 55 13.82 -10.11 4.74
C ALA A 55 13.41 -9.09 3.67
N GLY A 56 14.23 -8.90 2.67
CA GLY A 56 13.82 -8.20 1.44
C GLY A 56 12.93 -9.09 0.58
N VAL A 57 12.08 -8.48 -0.23
CA VAL A 57 11.15 -9.20 -1.12
C VAL A 57 11.88 -10.13 -2.12
N ARG A 58 13.13 -9.81 -2.47
CA ARG A 58 13.96 -10.64 -3.37
C ARG A 58 14.72 -11.72 -2.64
N THR A 59 14.64 -11.78 -1.31
CA THR A 59 15.30 -12.78 -0.47
C THR A 59 14.37 -13.97 -0.23
N GLN A 60 14.95 -15.17 -0.25
CA GLN A 60 14.18 -16.39 0.00
C GLN A 60 13.75 -16.48 1.48
N ILE A 61 12.45 -16.45 1.72
CA ILE A 61 11.84 -16.69 3.03
C ILE A 61 11.36 -18.15 3.21
N ALA A 62 11.87 -19.04 2.37
CA ALA A 62 11.47 -20.45 2.34
C ALA A 62 11.68 -21.15 3.70
N GLY A 63 10.82 -22.12 4.00
CA GLY A 63 10.93 -22.95 5.21
C GLY A 63 10.53 -22.28 6.54
N ARG A 64 9.89 -21.11 6.50
CA ARG A 64 9.45 -20.40 7.71
C ARG A 64 7.96 -20.10 7.63
N GLY A 65 7.22 -20.53 8.66
CA GLY A 65 5.81 -20.18 8.84
C GLY A 65 5.67 -18.82 9.53
N ALA A 66 4.61 -18.08 9.21
CA ALA A 66 4.30 -16.78 9.81
C ALA A 66 2.84 -16.74 10.31
N HIS A 67 2.62 -16.34 11.56
CA HIS A 67 1.29 -16.02 12.09
C HIS A 67 0.89 -14.59 11.75
N VAL A 68 1.87 -13.67 11.63
CA VAL A 68 1.69 -12.32 11.14
C VAL A 68 2.75 -12.04 10.08
N ALA A 69 2.33 -11.67 8.90
CA ALA A 69 3.18 -11.19 7.84
C ALA A 69 3.00 -9.67 7.72
N LEU A 70 4.04 -8.91 8.03
CA LEU A 70 4.08 -7.46 7.86
C LEU A 70 4.87 -7.14 6.60
N LEU A 71 4.20 -6.52 5.64
CA LEU A 71 4.79 -6.01 4.41
C LEU A 71 4.88 -4.49 4.53
N ASP A 72 6.09 -3.97 4.52
CA ASP A 72 6.36 -2.56 4.67
C ASP A 72 7.17 -2.06 3.48
N ASP A 73 6.54 -1.26 2.62
CA ASP A 73 7.09 -0.78 1.35
C ASP A 73 7.81 -1.89 0.56
N VAL A 74 7.09 -2.99 0.26
CA VAL A 74 7.65 -4.13 -0.49
C VAL A 74 7.97 -3.82 -1.95
N MET A 75 7.51 -2.68 -2.43
CA MET A 75 7.72 -2.19 -3.78
C MET A 75 8.46 -0.85 -3.71
N SER A 76 9.64 -0.78 -4.32
CA SER A 76 10.33 0.50 -4.48
C SER A 76 9.60 1.39 -5.49
N GLU A 77 9.91 2.69 -5.51
CA GLU A 77 9.38 3.61 -6.52
C GLU A 77 9.72 3.12 -7.95
N GLU A 78 10.96 2.68 -8.18
CA GLU A 78 11.40 2.14 -9.46
C GLU A 78 10.60 0.90 -9.87
N ASP A 79 10.41 -0.05 -8.94
CA ASP A 79 9.60 -1.26 -9.20
C ASP A 79 8.13 -0.89 -9.48
N ALA A 80 7.58 0.12 -8.79
CA ALA A 80 6.19 0.53 -8.97
C ALA A 80 5.92 1.16 -10.35
N PHE A 81 6.86 1.92 -10.88
CA PHE A 81 6.75 2.49 -12.23
C PHE A 81 7.15 1.51 -13.34
N SER A 82 7.82 0.40 -13.01
CA SER A 82 8.19 -0.65 -13.94
C SER A 82 7.12 -1.75 -14.01
N GLU A 83 6.61 -2.05 -15.22
CA GLU A 83 5.70 -3.20 -15.42
C GLU A 83 6.33 -4.51 -14.95
N ALA A 84 7.62 -4.71 -15.22
CA ALA A 84 8.37 -5.89 -14.79
C ALA A 84 8.49 -5.96 -13.25
N GLY A 85 8.73 -4.81 -12.59
CA GLY A 85 8.76 -4.70 -11.14
C GLY A 85 7.41 -5.05 -10.51
N ARG A 86 6.32 -4.45 -10.98
CA ARG A 86 4.96 -4.77 -10.51
C ARG A 86 4.62 -6.24 -10.72
N ARG A 87 4.91 -6.80 -11.88
CA ARG A 87 4.70 -8.22 -12.18
C ARG A 87 5.47 -9.13 -11.22
N TYR A 88 6.75 -8.83 -10.97
CA TYR A 88 7.56 -9.60 -10.03
C TYR A 88 6.91 -9.67 -8.63
N ILE A 89 6.46 -8.55 -8.08
CA ILE A 89 5.83 -8.51 -6.75
C ILE A 89 4.51 -9.29 -6.74
N LYS A 90 3.69 -9.18 -7.79
CA LYS A 90 2.43 -9.91 -7.92
C LYS A 90 2.63 -11.42 -8.01
N GLU A 91 3.69 -11.88 -8.68
CA GLU A 91 4.07 -13.30 -8.74
C GLU A 91 4.64 -13.79 -7.40
N TRP A 92 5.47 -12.97 -6.76
CA TRP A 92 6.07 -13.29 -5.47
C TRP A 92 5.03 -13.40 -4.35
N TYR A 93 4.04 -12.55 -4.31
CA TYR A 93 3.05 -12.50 -3.22
C TYR A 93 2.35 -13.85 -2.98
N PRO A 94 1.73 -14.51 -3.96
CA PRO A 94 1.08 -15.80 -3.75
C PRO A 94 2.09 -16.92 -3.49
N ALA A 95 3.19 -16.99 -4.20
CA ALA A 95 4.14 -18.07 -4.13
C ALA A 95 5.12 -17.95 -2.96
N GLY A 96 5.63 -16.76 -2.70
CA GLY A 96 6.64 -16.50 -1.69
C GLY A 96 6.05 -16.26 -0.30
N LEU A 97 4.97 -15.46 -0.20
CA LEU A 97 4.40 -15.03 1.07
C LEU A 97 3.20 -15.87 1.51
N ARG A 98 2.16 -15.97 0.68
CA ARG A 98 0.90 -16.63 1.05
C ARG A 98 1.10 -18.08 1.49
N THR A 99 1.99 -18.80 0.83
CA THR A 99 2.35 -20.18 1.19
C THR A 99 3.05 -20.31 2.54
N ARG A 100 3.46 -19.20 3.16
CA ARG A 100 4.11 -19.17 4.48
C ARG A 100 3.14 -18.83 5.61
N LEU A 101 1.94 -18.38 5.28
CA LEU A 101 0.97 -18.04 6.31
C LEU A 101 0.48 -19.30 7.00
N MET A 102 0.57 -19.29 8.32
CA MET A 102 -0.01 -20.34 9.17
C MET A 102 -1.54 -20.25 9.14
N PRO A 103 -2.27 -21.34 9.47
CA PRO A 103 -3.71 -21.25 9.65
C PRO A 103 -4.10 -20.11 10.59
N ASN A 104 -5.06 -19.28 10.20
CA ASN A 104 -5.48 -18.07 10.91
C ASN A 104 -4.40 -16.97 11.01
N GLY A 105 -3.36 -17.04 10.19
CA GLY A 105 -2.36 -15.99 10.10
C GLY A 105 -2.93 -14.74 9.41
N SER A 106 -2.41 -13.57 9.80
CA SER A 106 -2.82 -12.26 9.28
C SER A 106 -1.73 -11.65 8.41
N ILE A 107 -2.14 -10.82 7.45
CA ILE A 107 -1.25 -10.01 6.63
C ILE A 107 -1.58 -8.54 6.90
N VAL A 108 -0.55 -7.75 7.14
CA VAL A 108 -0.62 -6.29 7.23
C VAL A 108 0.26 -5.72 6.13
N ILE A 109 -0.26 -4.83 5.31
CA ILE A 109 0.48 -4.16 4.24
C ILE A 109 0.49 -2.67 4.52
N ILE A 110 1.66 -2.10 4.65
CA ILE A 110 1.91 -0.67 4.73
C ILE A 110 2.64 -0.32 3.44
N ASN A 111 2.09 0.58 2.64
CA ASN A 111 2.68 0.89 1.34
C ASN A 111 2.30 2.28 0.88
N THR A 112 3.29 3.01 0.38
CA THR A 112 3.04 4.25 -0.35
C THR A 112 2.44 3.91 -1.71
N ARG A 113 1.40 4.63 -2.12
CA ARG A 113 0.72 4.39 -3.39
C ARG A 113 1.46 5.12 -4.53
N TYR A 114 2.17 4.37 -5.35
CA TYR A 114 2.91 4.91 -6.51
C TYR A 114 2.13 4.77 -7.82
N HIS A 115 1.37 3.69 -7.96
CA HIS A 115 0.71 3.34 -9.21
C HIS A 115 -0.64 2.68 -8.93
N GLU A 116 -1.63 2.86 -9.82
CA GLU A 116 -2.94 2.21 -9.67
C GLU A 116 -2.83 0.68 -9.60
N ASP A 117 -1.88 0.11 -10.34
CA ASP A 117 -1.60 -1.31 -10.45
C ASP A 117 -0.40 -1.74 -9.56
N ASP A 118 -0.12 -1.02 -8.47
CA ASP A 118 0.80 -1.46 -7.42
C ASP A 118 0.22 -2.66 -6.64
N ILE A 119 0.97 -3.19 -5.67
CA ILE A 119 0.53 -4.36 -4.89
C ILE A 119 -0.82 -4.11 -4.21
N CYS A 120 -1.06 -2.92 -3.67
CA CYS A 120 -2.33 -2.59 -3.01
C CYS A 120 -3.47 -2.51 -4.03
N GLY A 121 -3.29 -1.81 -5.14
CA GLY A 121 -4.30 -1.70 -6.18
C GLY A 121 -4.66 -3.06 -6.79
N TRP A 122 -3.66 -3.91 -7.05
CA TRP A 122 -3.88 -5.26 -7.56
C TRP A 122 -4.65 -6.14 -6.56
N LEU A 123 -4.32 -6.09 -5.27
CA LEU A 123 -5.04 -6.86 -4.25
C LEU A 123 -6.48 -6.38 -4.09
N LEU A 124 -6.70 -5.07 -4.12
CA LEU A 124 -8.04 -4.50 -4.00
C LEU A 124 -8.90 -4.75 -5.25
N SER A 125 -8.31 -4.75 -6.45
CA SER A 125 -9.05 -5.06 -7.68
C SER A 125 -9.57 -6.49 -7.72
N SER A 126 -8.96 -7.42 -6.98
CA SER A 126 -9.38 -8.81 -6.84
C SER A 126 -10.36 -9.02 -5.68
N GLN A 127 -10.69 -7.98 -4.92
CA GLN A 127 -11.59 -8.08 -3.77
C GLN A 127 -13.04 -8.24 -4.26
N GLY A 128 -13.68 -9.34 -3.85
CA GLY A 128 -15.10 -9.59 -4.16
C GLY A 128 -15.37 -10.25 -5.51
N ASP A 129 -14.37 -10.67 -6.29
CA ASP A 129 -14.54 -11.36 -7.56
C ASP A 129 -14.90 -12.86 -7.44
N GLY A 130 -15.02 -13.36 -6.19
CA GLY A 130 -15.37 -14.75 -5.90
C GLY A 130 -14.26 -15.76 -6.16
N THR A 131 -13.06 -15.32 -6.52
CA THR A 131 -11.89 -16.21 -6.61
C THR A 131 -11.31 -16.48 -5.23
N ASP A 132 -10.59 -17.59 -5.04
CA ASP A 132 -9.85 -17.91 -3.80
C ASP A 132 -8.78 -16.85 -3.43
N ARG A 133 -8.59 -15.85 -4.29
CA ARG A 133 -7.70 -14.70 -4.08
C ARG A 133 -8.40 -13.56 -3.33
N ALA A 134 -9.73 -13.54 -3.30
CA ALA A 134 -10.52 -12.50 -2.64
C ALA A 134 -10.33 -12.59 -1.12
N MET A 135 -9.31 -11.93 -0.61
CA MET A 135 -9.23 -11.58 0.81
C MET A 135 -10.04 -10.31 1.02
N ASN A 136 -10.87 -10.31 2.06
CA ASN A 136 -11.50 -9.06 2.49
C ASN A 136 -10.44 -8.20 3.20
N TRP A 137 -9.98 -7.16 2.51
CA TRP A 137 -9.04 -6.20 3.06
C TRP A 137 -9.80 -5.08 3.78
N GLU A 138 -9.40 -4.82 5.01
CA GLU A 138 -9.71 -3.56 5.67
C GLU A 138 -8.68 -2.52 5.20
N VAL A 139 -9.16 -1.42 4.63
CA VAL A 139 -8.31 -0.40 4.04
C VAL A 139 -8.30 0.82 4.94
N ILE A 140 -7.11 1.19 5.40
CA ILE A 140 -6.86 2.43 6.14
C ILE A 140 -6.08 3.35 5.21
N ARG A 141 -6.70 4.43 4.72
CA ARG A 141 -6.09 5.42 3.86
C ARG A 141 -5.90 6.73 4.62
N ILE A 142 -4.68 7.22 4.66
CA ILE A 142 -4.32 8.47 5.33
C ILE A 142 -3.75 9.44 4.27
N PRO A 143 -4.59 10.27 3.65
CA PRO A 143 -4.13 11.26 2.67
C PRO A 143 -3.53 12.48 3.37
N ALA A 144 -2.66 13.21 2.69
CA ALA A 144 -2.02 14.43 3.22
C ALA A 144 -3.04 15.53 3.56
N TRP A 145 -4.04 15.72 2.71
CA TRP A 145 -5.23 16.51 3.03
C TRP A 145 -6.38 15.59 3.39
N VAL A 146 -7.00 15.83 4.53
CA VAL A 146 -8.17 15.08 5.00
C VAL A 146 -9.33 15.26 4.02
N ASP A 147 -9.85 14.18 3.49
CA ASP A 147 -11.04 14.14 2.64
C ASP A 147 -12.26 13.58 3.42
N GLU A 148 -13.39 13.44 2.73
CA GLU A 148 -14.62 12.95 3.35
C GLU A 148 -14.46 11.54 3.94
N ASP A 149 -13.78 10.64 3.21
CA ASP A 149 -13.57 9.26 3.64
C ASP A 149 -12.63 9.14 4.85
N SER A 150 -11.57 9.95 4.89
CA SER A 150 -10.57 9.91 5.97
C SER A 150 -10.95 10.75 7.19
N SER A 151 -11.87 11.70 7.06
CA SER A 151 -12.29 12.60 8.13
C SER A 151 -12.87 11.85 9.34
N GLU A 152 -13.68 10.83 9.11
CA GLU A 152 -14.25 10.02 10.21
C GLU A 152 -13.15 9.21 10.94
N LEU A 153 -12.23 8.62 10.20
CA LEU A 153 -11.12 7.83 10.75
C LEU A 153 -10.18 8.71 11.59
N LEU A 154 -9.76 9.84 11.03
CA LEU A 154 -8.76 10.73 11.63
C LEU A 154 -9.35 11.65 12.71
N LYS A 155 -10.67 11.80 12.75
CA LYS A 155 -11.38 12.80 13.61
C LYS A 155 -10.91 14.22 13.36
N LEU A 156 -10.59 14.54 12.10
CA LEU A 156 -10.11 15.84 11.65
C LEU A 156 -11.08 16.43 10.60
N PRO A 157 -11.14 17.78 10.49
CA PRO A 157 -11.99 18.44 9.50
C PRO A 157 -11.51 18.15 8.07
N VAL A 158 -12.46 18.00 7.14
CA VAL A 158 -12.16 17.91 5.70
C VAL A 158 -11.40 19.18 5.25
N GLY A 159 -10.33 18.98 4.49
CA GLY A 159 -9.46 20.06 4.01
C GLY A 159 -8.37 20.50 4.98
N SER A 160 -8.26 19.90 6.17
CA SER A 160 -7.13 20.11 7.07
C SER A 160 -5.98 19.15 6.74
N SER A 161 -4.78 19.46 7.23
CA SER A 161 -3.67 18.53 7.26
C SER A 161 -4.02 17.29 8.08
N TYR A 162 -3.53 16.11 7.65
CA TYR A 162 -3.69 14.85 8.36
C TYR A 162 -3.01 14.83 9.74
N PHE A 163 -2.04 15.71 9.96
CA PHE A 163 -1.32 15.83 11.24
C PHE A 163 -0.94 17.30 11.51
N PRO A 164 -1.92 18.14 11.88
CA PRO A 164 -1.75 19.59 11.98
C PRO A 164 -0.68 20.02 13.00
N GLU A 165 -0.47 19.23 14.08
CA GLU A 165 0.51 19.53 15.13
C GLU A 165 1.95 19.43 14.60
N TRP A 166 2.20 18.47 13.70
CA TRP A 166 3.53 18.26 13.12
C TRP A 166 3.66 18.98 11.76
N LYS A 167 2.63 18.99 10.96
CA LYS A 167 2.61 19.57 9.62
C LYS A 167 1.37 20.47 9.44
N PRO A 168 1.42 21.71 9.92
CA PRO A 168 0.33 22.66 9.77
C PRO A 168 -0.08 22.88 8.31
N ASP A 169 -1.35 23.25 8.08
CA ASP A 169 -1.92 23.46 6.75
C ASP A 169 -1.09 24.38 5.86
N THR A 170 -0.49 25.43 6.44
CA THR A 170 0.38 26.37 5.71
C THR A 170 1.64 25.70 5.16
N ILE A 171 2.26 24.80 5.96
CA ILE A 171 3.45 24.06 5.54
C ILE A 171 3.05 23.01 4.49
N LEU A 172 1.96 22.27 4.73
CA LEU A 172 1.51 21.26 3.80
C LEU A 172 1.14 21.84 2.43
N LYS A 173 0.54 23.04 2.41
CA LYS A 173 0.21 23.75 1.19
C LYS A 173 1.46 24.16 0.39
N ASN A 174 2.49 24.66 1.07
CA ASN A 174 3.75 24.99 0.42
C ASN A 174 4.41 23.74 -0.19
N ASP A 175 4.42 22.64 0.53
CA ASP A 175 4.94 21.36 0.03
C ASP A 175 4.15 20.88 -1.19
N GLU A 176 2.83 21.00 -1.17
CA GLU A 176 1.97 20.66 -2.29
C GLU A 176 2.32 21.49 -3.55
N GLU A 177 2.46 22.81 -3.38
CA GLU A 177 2.80 23.71 -4.47
C GLU A 177 4.19 23.40 -5.05
N GLU A 178 5.19 23.15 -4.20
CA GLU A 178 6.54 22.78 -4.59
C GLU A 178 6.57 21.44 -5.34
N ILE A 179 5.94 20.42 -4.79
CA ILE A 179 5.90 19.08 -5.38
C ILE A 179 5.13 19.09 -6.70
N LYS A 180 4.01 19.78 -6.78
CA LYS A 180 3.25 19.91 -8.03
C LYS A 180 4.02 20.65 -9.11
N ALA A 181 4.83 21.64 -8.74
CA ALA A 181 5.67 22.38 -9.66
C ALA A 181 6.85 21.54 -10.18
N SER A 182 7.46 20.73 -9.33
CA SER A 182 8.64 19.90 -9.66
C SER A 182 8.30 18.57 -10.32
N ASN A 183 7.32 17.84 -9.80
CA ASN A 183 6.99 16.46 -10.16
C ASN A 183 5.62 16.31 -10.84
N GLY A 184 4.80 17.36 -10.80
CA GLY A 184 3.46 17.36 -11.37
C GLY A 184 2.36 16.93 -10.40
N SER A 185 1.13 17.32 -10.72
CA SER A 185 -0.04 17.05 -9.87
C SER A 185 -0.31 15.57 -9.67
N ARG A 186 0.04 14.72 -10.64
CA ARG A 186 -0.14 13.27 -10.54
C ARG A 186 0.72 12.66 -9.44
N TYR A 187 1.95 13.12 -9.28
CA TYR A 187 2.85 12.67 -8.23
C TYR A 187 2.26 12.98 -6.85
N TRP A 188 1.73 14.20 -6.67
CA TRP A 188 1.02 14.58 -5.46
C TRP A 188 -0.19 13.69 -5.17
N GLU A 189 -1.06 13.47 -6.16
CA GLU A 189 -2.24 12.63 -6.01
C GLU A 189 -1.88 11.19 -5.61
N SER A 190 -0.85 10.62 -6.22
CA SER A 190 -0.42 9.25 -5.91
C SER A 190 0.18 9.14 -4.51
N LEU A 191 1.27 9.86 -4.25
CA LEU A 191 2.09 9.64 -3.06
C LEU A 191 1.53 10.31 -1.81
N TYR A 192 0.95 11.50 -1.96
CA TYR A 192 0.49 12.28 -0.82
C TYR A 192 -1.01 12.13 -0.57
N MET A 193 -1.81 12.08 -1.62
CA MET A 193 -3.24 11.83 -1.48
C MET A 193 -3.59 10.34 -1.45
N GLN A 194 -2.60 9.45 -1.65
CA GLN A 194 -2.78 8.00 -1.70
C GLN A 194 -3.84 7.56 -2.73
N ASN A 195 -3.94 8.32 -3.82
CA ASN A 195 -4.91 8.13 -4.89
C ASN A 195 -4.22 8.10 -6.25
N PRO A 196 -3.52 7.01 -6.61
CA PRO A 196 -2.82 6.91 -7.88
C PRO A 196 -3.81 6.94 -9.05
N VAL A 197 -3.54 7.80 -10.01
CA VAL A 197 -4.35 7.93 -11.23
C VAL A 197 -3.68 7.24 -12.42
N PRO A 198 -4.47 6.65 -13.35
CA PRO A 198 -3.94 5.94 -14.50
C PRO A 198 -3.02 6.80 -15.39
N ASP A 199 -2.02 6.16 -16.01
CA ASP A 199 -1.13 6.79 -16.98
C ASP A 199 -1.89 7.36 -18.18
N THR A 200 -3.01 6.76 -18.55
CA THR A 200 -3.82 7.09 -19.71
C THR A 200 -4.95 8.08 -19.43
N GLY A 201 -5.18 8.46 -18.16
CA GLY A 201 -6.35 9.25 -17.73
C GLY A 201 -6.26 10.77 -17.88
N GLY A 202 -5.16 11.32 -18.45
CA GLY A 202 -4.89 12.74 -18.42
C GLY A 202 -5.62 13.61 -19.48
N ILE A 203 -6.04 13.02 -20.59
CA ILE A 203 -6.58 13.79 -21.74
C ILE A 203 -8.06 14.16 -21.50
N ILE A 204 -8.86 13.23 -21.02
CA ILE A 204 -10.28 13.47 -20.74
C ILE A 204 -10.51 13.47 -19.22
N LYS A 205 -10.82 14.65 -18.68
CA LYS A 205 -11.11 14.78 -17.24
C LYS A 205 -12.54 14.31 -16.96
N LYS A 206 -12.74 13.47 -15.93
CA LYS A 206 -14.06 12.95 -15.51
C LYS A 206 -15.11 14.08 -15.36
N LYS A 207 -14.71 15.26 -14.90
CA LYS A 207 -15.58 16.44 -14.79
C LYS A 207 -16.06 17.03 -16.12
N TRP A 208 -15.48 16.62 -17.24
CA TRP A 208 -15.93 17.01 -18.58
C TRP A 208 -16.98 16.07 -19.15
N ILE A 209 -17.15 14.90 -18.53
CA ILE A 209 -18.17 13.94 -18.95
C ILE A 209 -19.50 14.44 -18.39
N GLN A 210 -20.41 14.77 -19.28
CA GLN A 210 -21.79 15.08 -18.95
C GLN A 210 -22.63 13.83 -19.20
N TRP A 211 -23.37 13.42 -18.19
CA TRP A 211 -24.30 12.29 -18.31
C TRP A 211 -25.62 12.83 -18.84
N TRP A 212 -26.22 12.07 -19.73
CA TRP A 212 -27.54 12.35 -20.27
C TRP A 212 -28.56 11.48 -19.52
N ASP A 213 -29.35 12.13 -18.67
CA ASP A 213 -30.31 11.44 -17.77
C ASP A 213 -31.74 11.41 -18.33
N TYR A 214 -31.93 11.67 -19.60
CA TYR A 214 -33.23 11.63 -20.27
C TYR A 214 -33.35 10.40 -21.16
N ASP A 215 -34.57 9.84 -21.26
CA ASP A 215 -34.87 8.64 -22.06
C ASP A 215 -34.69 8.85 -23.57
N GLU A 216 -34.78 10.09 -24.04
CA GLU A 216 -34.62 10.44 -25.45
C GLU A 216 -33.34 11.25 -25.68
N PRO A 217 -32.56 10.94 -26.73
CA PRO A 217 -31.37 11.73 -27.07
C PRO A 217 -31.75 13.14 -27.49
N PRO A 218 -30.83 14.13 -27.34
CA PRO A 218 -31.08 15.50 -27.79
C PRO A 218 -31.26 15.54 -29.31
N GLU A 219 -31.99 16.55 -29.79
CA GLU A 219 -32.08 16.80 -31.24
C GLU A 219 -30.69 17.09 -31.80
N CYS A 220 -30.23 16.27 -32.72
CA CYS A 220 -28.91 16.35 -33.33
C CYS A 220 -29.00 16.55 -34.84
N SER A 221 -28.14 17.36 -35.42
CA SER A 221 -28.07 17.52 -36.88
C SER A 221 -27.58 16.24 -37.58
N TYR A 222 -26.81 15.42 -36.88
CA TYR A 222 -26.31 14.13 -37.35
C TYR A 222 -25.89 13.27 -36.16
N ILE A 223 -25.90 11.96 -36.35
CA ILE A 223 -25.43 10.99 -35.34
C ILE A 223 -24.24 10.23 -35.93
N ILE A 224 -23.13 10.18 -35.20
CA ILE A 224 -21.97 9.37 -35.54
C ILE A 224 -21.87 8.22 -34.55
N GLN A 225 -21.90 7.00 -35.04
CA GLN A 225 -21.62 5.81 -34.26
C GLN A 225 -20.24 5.28 -34.63
N THR A 226 -19.34 5.19 -33.63
CA THR A 226 -18.05 4.53 -33.79
C THR A 226 -18.06 3.22 -33.01
N SER A 227 -17.60 2.14 -33.64
CA SER A 227 -17.37 0.86 -32.96
C SER A 227 -15.90 0.49 -33.06
N VAL A 228 -15.28 0.10 -31.95
CA VAL A 228 -13.91 -0.39 -31.90
C VAL A 228 -13.96 -1.88 -31.57
N SER A 229 -13.50 -2.71 -32.51
CA SER A 229 -13.36 -4.15 -32.27
C SER A 229 -11.96 -4.43 -31.74
N TYR A 230 -11.88 -4.91 -30.50
CA TYR A 230 -10.63 -5.39 -29.92
C TYR A 230 -10.43 -6.86 -30.30
N THR A 231 -9.40 -7.13 -31.09
CA THR A 231 -9.02 -8.51 -31.49
C THR A 231 -8.23 -9.27 -30.39
N HIS A 232 -7.99 -8.65 -29.25
CA HIS A 232 -7.10 -9.17 -28.20
C HIS A 232 -7.75 -9.33 -26.81
N LEU A 233 -9.05 -9.24 -26.69
CA LEU A 233 -9.74 -9.71 -25.48
C LEU A 233 -9.79 -11.23 -25.52
N ARG A 234 -8.72 -11.88 -25.08
CA ARG A 234 -8.81 -13.27 -24.62
C ARG A 234 -9.19 -13.26 -23.15
N ALA A 235 -10.27 -13.95 -22.88
CA ALA A 235 -10.82 -14.30 -21.58
C ALA A 235 -9.77 -14.91 -20.63
#